data_719a9facd6d3e12c40e1f0cd4fd71735
#
_entry.id   719a9facd6d3e12c40e1f0cd4fd71735
#
_cell.length_a   1.000
_cell.length_b   1.000
_cell.length_c   1.000
_cell.angle_alpha   90.00
_cell.angle_beta   90.00
_cell.angle_gamma   90.00
#
_symmetry.space_group_name_H-M   'P 1'
#
loop_
_entity.id
_entity.type
_entity.pdbx_description
1 polymer ?
#
loop_
_entity_poly.entity_id
_entity_poly.type
_entity_poly.pdbx_seq_one_letter_code
_entity_poly.pdbx_strand_id
1 'polypeptide(L)'
;ISNFEIKMVEVQEADYDKYDGVCGDGQHRTIALMFDELKDVTATYQPVKLSKENMDILAYISIRNNGRKWSNDDFYASNISTGDTNADYILNKRKEGYIPAFLFNVYTLGTSNLTAAQIKSIQQGYKKLSDFSKVQISKDTQDKGDRILAALESNSFFSNDRFTGRFGAGLKAFFTECKDIEIVVNTINHINKENWNKYFTPIAGQSMEAKSYKEALAKLAGQVTK
;
A
#
# COMPACT_ATOMS: atom_id res chain seq x y z
N ILE A 1 -25.96 31.50 -13.46
CA ILE A 1 -24.55 31.22 -13.07
C ILE A 1 -24.62 30.65 -11.66
N SER A 2 -24.24 29.40 -11.52
CA SER A 2 -24.24 28.76 -10.20
C SER A 2 -23.09 29.31 -9.37
N ASN A 3 -23.37 29.73 -8.12
CA ASN A 3 -22.32 30.06 -7.18
C ASN A 3 -21.47 28.82 -6.91
N PHE A 4 -20.19 28.90 -7.18
CA PHE A 4 -19.26 27.81 -6.86
C PHE A 4 -18.80 27.98 -5.42
N GLU A 5 -18.97 26.95 -4.63
CA GLU A 5 -18.38 26.90 -3.32
C GLU A 5 -17.03 26.17 -3.41
N ILE A 6 -15.94 26.92 -3.27
CA ILE A 6 -14.61 26.34 -3.17
C ILE A 6 -14.35 26.11 -1.69
N LYS A 7 -14.15 24.85 -1.30
CA LYS A 7 -13.79 24.49 0.07
C LYS A 7 -12.29 24.50 0.19
N MET A 8 -11.78 25.44 0.97
CA MET A 8 -10.36 25.52 1.30
C MET A 8 -10.10 24.84 2.62
N VAL A 9 -9.01 24.09 2.68
CA VAL A 9 -8.51 23.45 3.89
C VAL A 9 -7.30 24.25 4.37
N GLU A 10 -7.26 24.62 5.64
CA GLU A 10 -6.09 25.31 6.20
C GLU A 10 -4.85 24.41 6.08
N VAL A 11 -3.77 25.00 5.59
CA VAL A 11 -2.47 24.36 5.43
C VAL A 11 -1.79 24.22 6.80
N GLN A 12 -0.88 23.31 6.96
CA GLN A 12 -0.12 23.17 8.21
C GLN A 12 0.79 24.38 8.45
N GLU A 13 1.06 24.66 9.70
CA GLU A 13 1.76 25.87 10.18
C GLU A 13 3.10 26.14 9.47
N ALA A 14 3.80 25.10 9.03
CA ALA A 14 5.05 25.19 8.28
C ALA A 14 4.90 25.77 6.85
N ASP A 15 3.69 25.82 6.31
CA ASP A 15 3.41 26.25 4.93
C ASP A 15 2.61 27.56 4.87
N TYR A 16 2.26 28.17 6.01
CA TYR A 16 1.46 29.40 6.08
C TYR A 16 2.09 30.60 5.33
N ASP A 17 3.42 30.66 5.27
CA ASP A 17 4.13 31.74 4.59
C ASP A 17 4.06 31.65 3.05
N LYS A 18 3.56 30.54 2.52
CA LYS A 18 3.54 30.29 1.07
C LYS A 18 2.15 30.37 0.46
N TYR A 19 1.11 30.03 1.23
CA TYR A 19 -0.24 29.84 0.69
C TYR A 19 -1.29 30.29 1.71
N ASP A 20 -2.33 30.96 1.25
CA ASP A 20 -3.50 31.33 2.07
C ASP A 20 -4.35 30.09 2.43
N GLY A 21 -4.16 28.98 1.72
CA GLY A 21 -4.88 27.74 1.94
C GLY A 21 -4.70 26.72 0.82
N VAL A 22 -5.24 25.54 1.00
CA VAL A 22 -5.24 24.47 -0.02
C VAL A 22 -6.67 24.20 -0.47
N CYS A 23 -6.87 24.16 -1.79
CA CYS A 23 -8.16 23.79 -2.38
C CYS A 23 -8.42 22.30 -2.17
N GLY A 24 -9.21 21.95 -1.14
CA GLY A 24 -9.57 20.57 -0.83
C GLY A 24 -10.67 19.98 -1.69
N ASP A 25 -11.54 20.82 -2.25
CA ASP A 25 -12.60 20.45 -3.19
C ASP A 25 -12.83 21.57 -4.21
N GLY A 26 -13.21 21.21 -5.43
CA GLY A 26 -13.47 22.18 -6.50
C GLY A 26 -12.27 22.49 -7.39
N GLN A 27 -11.19 21.74 -7.32
CA GLN A 27 -9.98 21.96 -8.14
C GLN A 27 -10.29 22.09 -9.63
N HIS A 28 -11.10 21.20 -10.19
CA HIS A 28 -11.51 21.27 -11.61
C HIS A 28 -12.29 22.54 -11.95
N ARG A 29 -13.12 23.01 -11.02
CA ARG A 29 -13.87 24.26 -11.17
C ARG A 29 -12.95 25.47 -11.13
N THR A 30 -11.96 25.45 -10.24
CA THR A 30 -10.94 26.50 -10.15
C THR A 30 -10.11 26.55 -11.44
N ILE A 31 -9.67 25.40 -11.93
CA ILE A 31 -8.92 25.30 -13.20
C ILE A 31 -9.77 25.78 -14.37
N ALA A 32 -11.04 25.37 -14.47
CA ALA A 32 -11.95 25.82 -15.51
C ALA A 32 -12.13 27.34 -15.51
N LEU A 33 -12.26 27.96 -14.32
CA LEU A 33 -12.35 29.42 -14.19
C LEU A 33 -11.06 30.11 -14.61
N MET A 34 -9.89 29.52 -14.39
CA MET A 34 -8.60 30.07 -14.84
C MET A 34 -8.43 30.00 -16.34
N PHE A 35 -8.93 28.95 -17.00
CA PHE A 35 -8.83 28.80 -18.45
C PHE A 35 -9.87 29.65 -19.24
N ASP A 36 -11.02 29.91 -18.65
CA ASP A 36 -12.12 30.60 -19.32
C ASP A 36 -11.97 32.14 -19.30
N GLU A 37 -10.85 32.67 -18.77
CA GLU A 37 -10.59 34.12 -18.63
C GLU A 37 -11.77 34.92 -18.04
N LEU A 38 -12.60 34.28 -17.22
CA LEU A 38 -13.76 34.90 -16.56
C LEU A 38 -13.28 35.83 -15.46
N LYS A 39 -12.93 37.07 -15.85
CA LYS A 39 -12.35 38.08 -14.97
C LYS A 39 -13.27 38.60 -13.87
N ASP A 40 -14.58 38.30 -13.94
CA ASP A 40 -15.58 38.86 -13.04
C ASP A 40 -16.32 37.77 -12.20
N VAL A 41 -15.74 36.60 -12.02
CA VAL A 41 -16.35 35.55 -11.21
C VAL A 41 -15.90 35.66 -9.76
N THR A 42 -16.85 35.99 -8.88
CA THR A 42 -16.62 35.91 -7.44
C THR A 42 -16.79 34.48 -6.97
N ALA A 43 -15.72 33.90 -6.44
CA ALA A 43 -15.77 32.59 -5.80
C ALA A 43 -15.96 32.74 -4.28
N THR A 44 -16.97 32.09 -3.74
CA THR A 44 -17.12 32.00 -2.28
C THR A 44 -16.42 30.74 -1.80
N TYR A 45 -15.52 30.87 -0.86
CA TYR A 45 -14.85 29.73 -0.22
C TYR A 45 -15.31 29.59 1.23
N GLN A 46 -15.39 28.35 1.67
CA GLN A 46 -15.68 28.02 3.08
C GLN A 46 -14.41 27.46 3.70
N PRO A 47 -13.74 28.18 4.60
CA PRO A 47 -12.59 27.65 5.30
C PRO A 47 -13.02 26.48 6.20
N VAL A 48 -12.26 25.40 6.18
CA VAL A 48 -12.48 24.24 7.03
C VAL A 48 -11.26 24.04 7.90
N LYS A 49 -11.44 24.12 9.21
CA LYS A 49 -10.40 23.75 10.17
C LYS A 49 -10.43 22.25 10.39
N LEU A 50 -9.36 21.57 10.05
CA LEU A 50 -9.20 20.18 10.44
C LEU A 50 -8.90 20.15 11.94
N SER A 51 -9.68 19.41 12.72
CA SER A 51 -9.37 19.23 14.14
C SER A 51 -8.04 18.47 14.25
N LYS A 52 -7.12 18.98 15.06
CA LYS A 52 -5.76 18.43 15.24
C LYS A 52 -5.73 16.95 15.66
N GLU A 53 -6.88 16.41 16.04
CA GLU A 53 -6.91 15.11 16.71
C GLU A 53 -7.22 13.92 15.82
N ASN A 54 -7.86 14.07 14.65
CA ASN A 54 -8.44 12.89 13.99
C ASN A 54 -8.52 12.87 12.47
N MET A 55 -8.13 13.90 11.74
CA MET A 55 -8.31 13.86 10.28
C MET A 55 -7.16 14.52 9.54
N ASP A 56 -6.41 13.70 8.81
CA ASP A 56 -5.46 14.16 7.80
C ASP A 56 -6.23 14.84 6.65
N ILE A 57 -5.62 15.85 6.05
CA ILE A 57 -6.16 16.59 4.89
C ILE A 57 -6.66 15.65 3.78
N LEU A 58 -6.01 14.53 3.62
CA LEU A 58 -6.33 13.50 2.62
C LEU A 58 -7.59 12.72 2.95
N ALA A 59 -7.75 12.33 4.20
CA ALA A 59 -8.97 11.71 4.67
C ALA A 59 -10.15 12.67 4.47
N TYR A 60 -9.96 13.97 4.73
CA TYR A 60 -10.97 15.00 4.48
C TYR A 60 -11.31 15.10 2.99
N ILE A 61 -10.32 15.23 2.11
CA ILE A 61 -10.51 15.30 0.66
C ILE A 61 -11.22 14.04 0.13
N SER A 62 -10.81 12.87 0.61
CA SER A 62 -11.43 11.59 0.26
C SER A 62 -12.90 11.48 0.65
N ILE A 63 -13.26 11.99 1.84
CA ILE A 63 -14.64 12.01 2.32
C ILE A 63 -15.50 12.99 1.52
N ARG A 64 -14.94 14.13 1.14
CA ARG A 64 -15.67 15.17 0.40
C ARG A 64 -15.82 14.87 -1.08
N ASN A 65 -14.92 14.13 -1.69
CA ASN A 65 -15.04 13.65 -3.06
C ASN A 65 -16.07 12.50 -3.22
N ASN A 66 -17.15 12.54 -2.47
CA ASN A 66 -18.21 11.49 -2.44
C ASN A 66 -18.94 11.28 -3.78
N GLY A 67 -18.69 12.07 -4.81
CA GLY A 67 -19.24 11.86 -6.15
C GLY A 67 -18.61 10.66 -6.89
N ARG A 68 -17.33 10.39 -6.64
CA ARG A 68 -16.58 9.22 -7.11
C ARG A 68 -15.75 8.70 -5.95
N LYS A 69 -16.05 7.50 -5.49
CA LYS A 69 -15.17 6.85 -4.49
C LYS A 69 -13.78 6.68 -5.12
N TRP A 70 -12.78 7.27 -4.50
CA TRP A 70 -11.41 7.05 -4.89
C TRP A 70 -11.09 5.55 -4.87
N SER A 71 -10.60 5.06 -5.98
CA SER A 71 -10.02 3.72 -6.05
C SER A 71 -8.67 3.74 -5.30
N ASN A 72 -8.16 2.56 -4.98
CA ASN A 72 -6.80 2.45 -4.44
C ASN A 72 -5.76 3.08 -5.37
N ASP A 73 -6.03 3.11 -6.68
CA ASP A 73 -5.14 3.69 -7.69
C ASP A 73 -5.21 5.22 -7.71
N ASP A 74 -6.37 5.81 -7.42
CA ASP A 74 -6.50 7.26 -7.28
C ASP A 74 -5.69 7.78 -6.07
N PHE A 75 -5.76 7.10 -4.93
CA PHE A 75 -4.93 7.41 -3.75
C PHE A 75 -3.44 7.32 -4.08
N TYR A 76 -3.09 6.37 -4.88
CA TYR A 76 -1.72 6.12 -5.28
C TYR A 76 -1.20 7.13 -6.31
N ALA A 77 -2.02 7.43 -7.34
CA ALA A 77 -1.68 8.40 -8.38
C ALA A 77 -1.54 9.84 -7.82
N SER A 78 -2.21 10.14 -6.71
CA SER A 78 -2.13 11.45 -6.06
C SER A 78 -0.78 11.75 -5.41
N ASN A 79 0.15 10.80 -5.34
CA ASN A 79 1.48 10.90 -4.68
C ASN A 79 1.37 11.35 -3.21
N ILE A 80 0.25 11.06 -2.59
CA ILE A 80 -0.05 11.53 -1.27
C ILE A 80 0.66 10.62 -0.27
N SER A 81 1.53 11.21 0.52
CA SER A 81 2.12 10.56 1.68
C SER A 81 1.01 10.19 2.67
N THR A 82 1.04 8.96 3.17
CA THR A 82 0.13 8.55 4.25
C THR A 82 0.45 9.25 5.57
N GLY A 83 1.52 10.07 5.60
CA GLY A 83 2.10 10.62 6.83
C GLY A 83 2.78 9.57 7.71
N ASP A 84 3.01 8.38 7.16
CA ASP A 84 3.73 7.27 7.78
C ASP A 84 4.83 6.81 6.83
N THR A 85 6.08 7.15 7.14
CA THR A 85 7.25 6.88 6.29
C THR A 85 7.44 5.40 5.97
N ASN A 86 7.05 4.51 6.89
CA ASN A 86 7.14 3.06 6.67
C ASN A 86 6.06 2.57 5.71
N ALA A 87 4.82 3.07 5.85
CA ALA A 87 3.75 2.76 4.92
C ALA A 87 4.06 3.29 3.52
N ASP A 88 4.57 4.52 3.43
CA ASP A 88 4.96 5.14 2.16
C ASP A 88 6.11 4.37 1.49
N TYR A 89 7.11 3.92 2.26
CA TYR A 89 8.18 3.08 1.75
C TYR A 89 7.65 1.80 1.10
N ILE A 90 6.74 1.10 1.78
CA ILE A 90 6.13 -0.13 1.27
C ILE A 90 5.26 0.15 0.04
N LEU A 91 4.42 1.17 0.11
CA LEU A 91 3.48 1.49 -0.97
C LEU A 91 4.18 2.00 -2.23
N ASN A 92 5.34 2.63 -2.11
CA ASN A 92 6.16 3.03 -3.27
C ASN A 92 6.60 1.84 -4.13
N LYS A 93 6.77 0.64 -3.55
CA LYS A 93 7.08 -0.59 -4.28
C LYS A 93 5.94 -1.07 -5.19
N ARG A 94 4.74 -0.54 -5.03
CA ARG A 94 3.62 -0.81 -5.93
C ARG A 94 3.89 -0.36 -7.37
N LYS A 95 4.72 0.67 -7.58
CA LYS A 95 5.16 1.13 -8.90
C LYS A 95 5.86 0.03 -9.70
N GLU A 96 6.39 -0.97 -9.02
CA GLU A 96 7.04 -2.14 -9.60
C GLU A 96 6.05 -3.27 -9.93
N GLY A 97 4.74 -3.03 -9.74
CA GLY A 97 3.66 -3.99 -10.10
C GLY A 97 3.19 -4.88 -8.94
N TYR A 98 3.72 -4.68 -7.74
CA TYR A 98 3.29 -5.46 -6.58
C TYR A 98 1.99 -4.95 -5.97
N ILE A 99 1.13 -5.85 -5.51
CA ILE A 99 -0.10 -5.47 -4.82
C ILE A 99 0.16 -5.18 -3.33
N PRO A 100 -0.54 -4.21 -2.71
CA PRO A 100 -0.33 -3.84 -1.30
C PRO A 100 -0.44 -5.00 -0.33
N ALA A 101 -1.41 -5.90 -0.50
CA ALA A 101 -1.57 -7.05 0.38
C ALA A 101 -0.35 -7.99 0.38
N PHE A 102 0.34 -8.12 -0.75
CA PHE A 102 1.60 -8.85 -0.85
C PHE A 102 2.72 -8.09 -0.14
N LEU A 103 2.90 -6.81 -0.47
CA LEU A 103 3.95 -5.96 0.08
C LEU A 103 3.90 -5.88 1.60
N PHE A 104 2.73 -5.59 2.19
CA PHE A 104 2.60 -5.54 3.65
C PHE A 104 2.97 -6.85 4.33
N ASN A 105 2.68 -8.00 3.73
CA ASN A 105 3.12 -9.28 4.30
C ASN A 105 4.65 -9.44 4.26
N VAL A 106 5.27 -9.08 3.14
CA VAL A 106 6.72 -9.22 2.93
C VAL A 106 7.53 -8.26 3.82
N TYR A 107 7.03 -7.03 4.05
CA TYR A 107 7.73 -6.04 4.85
C TYR A 107 7.41 -6.09 6.36
N THR A 108 6.47 -6.93 6.78
CA THR A 108 6.12 -7.11 8.20
C THR A 108 6.45 -8.51 8.71
N LEU A 109 7.56 -9.08 8.22
CA LEU A 109 8.02 -10.42 8.63
C LEU A 109 8.21 -10.50 10.15
N GLY A 110 7.78 -11.63 10.72
CA GLY A 110 7.93 -11.86 12.15
C GLY A 110 6.96 -11.08 13.05
N THR A 111 6.05 -10.27 12.48
CA THR A 111 5.04 -9.51 13.22
C THR A 111 3.62 -10.00 12.91
N SER A 112 2.60 -9.42 13.55
CA SER A 112 1.21 -9.80 13.30
C SER A 112 0.77 -9.48 11.85
N ASN A 113 -0.22 -10.22 11.36
CA ASN A 113 -0.79 -9.97 10.04
C ASN A 113 -1.76 -8.78 10.08
N LEU A 114 -1.73 -7.98 9.03
CA LEU A 114 -2.75 -6.98 8.75
C LEU A 114 -3.90 -7.63 7.97
N THR A 115 -5.12 -7.32 8.36
CA THR A 115 -6.31 -7.69 7.57
C THR A 115 -6.41 -6.85 6.31
N ALA A 116 -7.17 -7.30 5.32
CA ALA A 116 -7.41 -6.53 4.11
C ALA A 116 -8.05 -5.15 4.40
N ALA A 117 -8.95 -5.08 5.39
CA ALA A 117 -9.55 -3.81 5.82
C ALA A 117 -8.54 -2.86 6.44
N GLN A 118 -7.59 -3.36 7.25
CA GLN A 118 -6.51 -2.57 7.83
C GLN A 118 -5.56 -2.06 6.74
N ILE A 119 -5.15 -2.91 5.82
CA ILE A 119 -4.31 -2.51 4.67
C ILE A 119 -5.00 -1.41 3.86
N LYS A 120 -6.29 -1.59 3.56
CA LYS A 120 -7.08 -0.58 2.86
C LYS A 120 -7.14 0.75 3.63
N SER A 121 -7.33 0.70 4.95
CA SER A 121 -7.37 1.88 5.81
C SER A 121 -6.05 2.64 5.82
N ILE A 122 -4.90 1.94 5.82
CA ILE A 122 -3.58 2.53 5.68
C ILE A 122 -3.42 3.18 4.31
N GLN A 123 -3.77 2.47 3.23
CA GLN A 123 -3.69 3.00 1.86
C GLN A 123 -4.50 4.28 1.65
N GLN A 124 -5.62 4.40 2.36
CA GLN A 124 -6.52 5.53 2.30
C GLN A 124 -6.16 6.66 3.29
N GLY A 125 -5.08 6.53 4.05
CA GLY A 125 -4.63 7.52 5.02
C GLY A 125 -5.53 7.63 6.28
N TYR A 126 -6.51 6.73 6.48
CA TYR A 126 -7.37 6.73 7.67
C TYR A 126 -6.66 6.20 8.91
N LYS A 127 -5.68 5.34 8.72
CA LYS A 127 -4.86 4.74 9.78
C LYS A 127 -3.40 4.77 9.37
N LYS A 128 -2.54 4.95 10.37
CA LYS A 128 -1.10 4.78 10.22
C LYS A 128 -0.71 3.34 10.55
N LEU A 129 0.40 2.90 10.03
CA LEU A 129 0.92 1.58 10.36
C LEU A 129 1.25 1.47 11.86
N SER A 130 1.71 2.58 12.45
CA SER A 130 1.97 2.73 13.89
C SER A 130 0.73 2.56 14.78
N ASP A 131 -0.48 2.70 14.24
CA ASP A 131 -1.73 2.45 14.99
C ASP A 131 -1.94 0.97 15.31
N PHE A 132 -1.17 0.09 14.66
CA PHE A 132 -1.23 -1.34 14.85
C PHE A 132 -0.05 -1.83 15.68
N SER A 133 -0.15 -1.75 17.00
CA SER A 133 0.94 -2.01 17.96
C SER A 133 1.66 -3.36 17.81
N LYS A 134 1.00 -4.34 17.20
CA LYS A 134 1.58 -5.69 16.94
C LYS A 134 2.26 -5.80 15.57
N VAL A 135 2.24 -4.73 14.79
CA VAL A 135 2.88 -4.66 13.48
C VAL A 135 4.02 -3.67 13.58
N GLN A 136 5.24 -4.15 13.47
CA GLN A 136 6.43 -3.30 13.56
C GLN A 136 7.22 -3.40 12.27
N ILE A 137 7.68 -2.25 11.80
CA ILE A 137 8.63 -2.15 10.70
C ILE A 137 9.88 -1.48 11.24
N SER A 138 10.98 -2.15 11.04
CA SER A 138 12.33 -1.67 11.36
C SER A 138 13.17 -1.69 10.08
N LYS A 139 14.35 -1.12 10.13
CA LYS A 139 15.32 -1.24 9.03
C LYS A 139 15.61 -2.71 8.70
N ASP A 140 15.71 -3.57 9.69
CA ASP A 140 15.92 -5.01 9.50
C ASP A 140 14.77 -5.68 8.73
N THR A 141 13.51 -5.35 9.05
CA THR A 141 12.37 -5.90 8.31
C THR A 141 12.26 -5.32 6.90
N GLN A 142 12.65 -4.06 6.68
CA GLN A 142 12.75 -3.47 5.35
C GLN A 142 13.81 -4.18 4.51
N ASP A 143 15.02 -4.36 5.03
CA ASP A 143 16.10 -5.04 4.34
C ASP A 143 15.74 -6.49 3.98
N LYS A 144 15.06 -7.21 4.88
CA LYS A 144 14.54 -8.55 4.60
C LYS A 144 13.48 -8.54 3.49
N GLY A 145 12.57 -7.57 3.52
CA GLY A 145 11.56 -7.39 2.48
C GLY A 145 12.19 -7.12 1.11
N ASP A 146 13.15 -6.20 1.05
CA ASP A 146 13.88 -5.90 -0.19
C ASP A 146 14.62 -7.12 -0.74
N ARG A 147 15.21 -7.94 0.12
CA ARG A 147 15.87 -9.19 -0.31
C ARG A 147 14.90 -10.20 -0.88
N ILE A 148 13.70 -10.32 -0.32
CA ILE A 148 12.64 -11.18 -0.89
C ILE A 148 12.23 -10.65 -2.26
N LEU A 149 11.99 -9.34 -2.41
CA LEU A 149 11.63 -8.77 -3.70
C LEU A 149 12.73 -9.00 -4.74
N ALA A 150 13.98 -8.72 -4.39
CA ALA A 150 15.12 -8.94 -5.29
C ALA A 150 15.23 -10.43 -5.74
N ALA A 151 14.97 -11.38 -4.84
CA ALA A 151 14.96 -12.81 -5.19
C ALA A 151 13.81 -13.16 -6.15
N LEU A 152 12.63 -12.57 -5.94
CA LEU A 152 11.48 -12.77 -6.83
C LEU A 152 11.70 -12.15 -8.21
N GLU A 153 12.30 -10.96 -8.27
CA GLU A 153 12.62 -10.25 -9.52
C GLU A 153 13.71 -10.94 -10.32
N SER A 154 14.71 -11.49 -9.64
CA SER A 154 15.81 -12.24 -10.30
C SER A 154 15.36 -13.59 -10.82
N ASN A 155 14.25 -14.14 -10.33
CA ASN A 155 13.73 -15.42 -10.73
C ASN A 155 12.76 -15.29 -11.91
N SER A 156 13.22 -15.67 -13.12
CA SER A 156 12.46 -15.55 -14.38
C SER A 156 11.14 -16.33 -14.41
N PHE A 157 10.90 -17.21 -13.45
CA PHE A 157 9.63 -17.93 -13.33
C PHE A 157 8.49 -17.02 -12.86
N PHE A 158 8.80 -15.98 -12.06
CA PHE A 158 7.78 -15.11 -11.52
C PHE A 158 7.35 -14.02 -12.51
N SER A 159 6.06 -13.74 -12.51
CA SER A 159 5.41 -12.62 -13.17
C SER A 159 4.45 -11.97 -12.19
N ASN A 160 4.08 -10.71 -12.43
CA ASN A 160 3.31 -9.89 -11.46
C ASN A 160 1.97 -10.49 -11.05
N ASP A 161 1.35 -11.33 -11.87
CA ASP A 161 0.11 -12.05 -11.59
C ASP A 161 0.23 -13.09 -10.47
N ARG A 162 1.45 -13.48 -10.09
CA ARG A 162 1.73 -14.45 -9.02
C ARG A 162 1.88 -13.85 -7.64
N PHE A 163 2.06 -12.53 -7.55
CA PHE A 163 2.27 -11.83 -6.28
C PHE A 163 0.95 -11.53 -5.56
N THR A 164 0.27 -12.59 -5.13
CA THR A 164 -1.00 -12.47 -4.41
C THR A 164 -0.79 -12.21 -2.92
N GLY A 165 -1.78 -11.62 -2.25
CA GLY A 165 -1.74 -11.44 -0.79
C GLY A 165 -1.62 -12.76 -0.03
N ARG A 166 -2.18 -13.85 -0.57
CA ARG A 166 -2.09 -15.20 0.01
C ARG A 166 -0.67 -15.77 -0.10
N PHE A 167 0.00 -15.55 -1.24
CA PHE A 167 1.39 -15.94 -1.40
C PHE A 167 2.30 -15.17 -0.45
N GLY A 168 2.13 -13.84 -0.34
CA GLY A 168 2.84 -13.02 0.64
C GLY A 168 2.62 -13.47 2.08
N ALA A 169 1.38 -13.81 2.46
CA ALA A 169 1.06 -14.35 3.78
C ALA A 169 1.71 -15.73 4.01
N GLY A 170 1.81 -16.55 2.98
CA GLY A 170 2.53 -17.83 3.01
C GLY A 170 4.03 -17.66 3.23
N LEU A 171 4.67 -16.72 2.53
CA LEU A 171 6.08 -16.35 2.73
C LEU A 171 6.33 -15.85 4.15
N LYS A 172 5.46 -14.97 4.65
CA LYS A 172 5.55 -14.47 6.03
C LYS A 172 5.44 -15.59 7.06
N ALA A 173 4.48 -16.49 6.89
CA ALA A 173 4.30 -17.63 7.78
C ALA A 173 5.48 -18.61 7.70
N PHE A 174 6.06 -18.83 6.53
CA PHE A 174 7.25 -19.65 6.34
C PHE A 174 8.47 -19.02 7.02
N PHE A 175 8.70 -17.70 6.85
CA PHE A 175 9.75 -16.99 7.58
C PHE A 175 9.57 -17.08 9.09
N THR A 176 8.35 -16.96 9.60
CA THR A 176 8.07 -17.06 11.04
C THR A 176 8.49 -18.41 11.63
N GLU A 177 8.43 -19.47 10.82
CA GLU A 177 8.82 -20.82 11.20
C GLU A 177 10.34 -21.04 11.12
N CYS A 178 10.96 -20.70 9.98
CA CYS A 178 12.40 -20.92 9.78
C CYS A 178 13.28 -19.83 10.43
N LYS A 179 12.76 -18.62 10.61
CA LYS A 179 13.44 -17.43 11.17
C LYS A 179 14.73 -17.04 10.48
N ASP A 180 14.96 -17.55 9.29
CA ASP A 180 16.17 -17.34 8.50
C ASP A 180 15.80 -16.83 7.10
N ILE A 181 16.24 -15.61 6.79
CA ILE A 181 15.97 -14.97 5.52
C ILE A 181 16.74 -15.64 4.36
N GLU A 182 17.90 -16.23 4.61
CA GLU A 182 18.68 -16.95 3.60
C GLU A 182 17.93 -18.19 3.13
N ILE A 183 17.29 -18.91 4.04
CA ILE A 183 16.46 -20.06 3.68
C ILE A 183 15.28 -19.61 2.79
N VAL A 184 14.64 -18.48 3.11
CA VAL A 184 13.52 -17.96 2.33
C VAL A 184 13.98 -17.56 0.92
N VAL A 185 15.05 -16.77 0.82
CA VAL A 185 15.63 -16.29 -0.44
C VAL A 185 16.07 -17.50 -1.31
N ASN A 186 16.81 -18.43 -0.70
CA ASN A 186 17.27 -19.61 -1.39
C ASN A 186 16.09 -20.47 -1.90
N THR A 187 15.05 -20.63 -1.09
CA THR A 187 13.84 -21.34 -1.49
C THR A 187 13.15 -20.65 -2.69
N ILE A 188 13.03 -19.33 -2.67
CA ILE A 188 12.47 -18.55 -3.79
C ILE A 188 13.26 -18.76 -5.06
N ASN A 189 14.60 -18.73 -5.00
CA ASN A 189 15.48 -18.89 -6.14
C ASN A 189 15.35 -20.30 -6.79
N HIS A 190 14.91 -21.29 -6.03
CA HIS A 190 14.66 -22.64 -6.54
C HIS A 190 13.22 -22.88 -7.03
N ILE A 191 12.35 -21.88 -6.95
CA ILE A 191 11.01 -21.98 -7.55
C ILE A 191 11.16 -21.89 -9.08
N ASN A 192 10.68 -22.91 -9.75
CA ASN A 192 10.58 -22.98 -11.20
C ASN A 192 9.26 -23.64 -11.60
N LYS A 193 9.00 -23.81 -12.90
CA LYS A 193 7.74 -24.38 -13.39
C LYS A 193 7.48 -25.79 -12.85
N GLU A 194 8.50 -26.62 -12.73
CA GLU A 194 8.38 -27.98 -12.24
C GLU A 194 8.03 -28.00 -10.75
N ASN A 195 8.81 -27.28 -9.93
CA ASN A 195 8.59 -27.18 -8.50
C ASN A 195 7.25 -26.49 -8.17
N TRP A 196 6.86 -25.51 -8.97
CA TRP A 196 5.56 -24.86 -8.81
C TRP A 196 4.42 -25.84 -9.05
N ASN A 197 4.44 -26.58 -10.15
CA ASN A 197 3.42 -27.59 -10.43
C ASN A 197 3.37 -28.70 -9.39
N LYS A 198 4.52 -29.06 -8.83
CA LYS A 198 4.62 -30.15 -7.85
C LYS A 198 4.11 -29.74 -6.46
N TYR A 199 4.41 -28.51 -6.00
CA TYR A 199 4.17 -28.11 -4.61
C TYR A 199 3.12 -27.02 -4.44
N PHE A 200 2.94 -26.16 -5.46
CA PHE A 200 2.10 -24.97 -5.38
C PHE A 200 0.80 -25.07 -6.20
N THR A 201 0.51 -26.25 -6.73
CA THR A 201 -0.75 -26.47 -7.44
C THR A 201 -1.85 -26.87 -6.47
N PRO A 202 -2.97 -26.16 -6.42
CA PRO A 202 -4.08 -26.52 -5.57
C PRO A 202 -4.74 -27.81 -6.04
N ILE A 203 -5.41 -28.51 -5.14
CA ILE A 203 -6.32 -29.61 -5.50
C ILE A 203 -7.43 -29.02 -6.39
N ALA A 204 -7.85 -29.79 -7.39
CA ALA A 204 -8.86 -29.35 -8.37
C ALA A 204 -10.08 -28.70 -7.67
N GLY A 205 -10.44 -27.49 -8.08
CA GLY A 205 -11.56 -26.74 -7.52
C GLY A 205 -11.24 -25.94 -6.24
N GLN A 206 -10.01 -25.98 -5.73
CA GLN A 206 -9.61 -25.19 -4.56
C GLN A 206 -8.60 -24.10 -4.96
N SER A 207 -8.58 -22.98 -4.20
CA SER A 207 -7.54 -21.96 -4.31
C SER A 207 -6.42 -22.23 -3.32
N MET A 208 -5.19 -21.85 -3.67
CA MET A 208 -4.07 -21.88 -2.73
C MET A 208 -4.29 -20.86 -1.60
N GLU A 209 -4.35 -21.33 -0.38
CA GLU A 209 -4.42 -20.50 0.82
C GLU A 209 -3.01 -20.22 1.39
N ALA A 210 -2.88 -19.24 2.27
CA ALA A 210 -1.59 -18.88 2.89
C ALA A 210 -0.91 -20.08 3.57
N LYS A 211 -1.69 -20.94 4.24
CA LYS A 211 -1.18 -22.17 4.86
C LYS A 211 -0.60 -23.13 3.81
N SER A 212 -1.28 -23.32 2.70
CA SER A 212 -0.81 -24.20 1.61
C SER A 212 0.48 -23.68 0.97
N TYR A 213 0.58 -22.36 0.79
CA TYR A 213 1.82 -21.72 0.32
C TYR A 213 2.98 -21.94 1.31
N LYS A 214 2.73 -21.75 2.63
CA LYS A 214 3.74 -22.03 3.66
C LYS A 214 4.24 -23.47 3.60
N GLU A 215 3.33 -24.43 3.54
CA GLU A 215 3.66 -25.84 3.47
C GLU A 215 4.44 -26.22 2.21
N ALA A 216 4.08 -25.64 1.06
CA ALA A 216 4.78 -25.82 -0.20
C ALA A 216 6.23 -25.29 -0.13
N LEU A 217 6.41 -24.07 0.42
CA LEU A 217 7.73 -23.47 0.65
C LEU A 217 8.58 -24.33 1.59
N ALA A 218 8.02 -24.81 2.69
CA ALA A 218 8.73 -25.67 3.64
C ALA A 218 9.17 -27.01 3.00
N LYS A 219 8.32 -27.62 2.17
CA LYS A 219 8.67 -28.84 1.43
C LYS A 219 9.80 -28.61 0.44
N LEU A 220 9.75 -27.48 -0.30
CA LEU A 220 10.79 -27.12 -1.24
C LEU A 220 12.12 -26.83 -0.52
N ALA A 221 12.09 -26.04 0.58
CA ALA A 221 13.27 -25.76 1.39
C ALA A 221 13.95 -27.03 1.91
N GLY A 222 13.18 -28.01 2.35
CA GLY A 222 13.71 -29.30 2.82
C GLY A 222 14.40 -30.15 1.72
N GLN A 223 14.25 -29.79 0.45
CA GLN A 223 14.97 -30.42 -0.68
C GLN A 223 16.25 -29.66 -1.03
N VAL A 224 16.25 -28.36 -0.84
CA VAL A 224 17.37 -27.47 -1.22
C VAL A 224 18.48 -27.49 -0.15
N THR A 225 18.15 -27.82 1.08
CA THR A 225 19.09 -27.87 2.23
C THR A 225 19.73 -29.25 2.43
N LYS A 226 19.42 -30.21 1.60
CA LYS A 226 20.06 -31.54 1.54
C LYS A 226 21.13 -31.58 0.45
#